data_d09d1353ec7aa78f4a61364b1970bf9b
#
_entry.id   d09d1353ec7aa78f4a61364b1970bf9b
#
_cell.length_a   1.000
_cell.length_b   1.000
_cell.length_c   1.000
_cell.angle_alpha   90.00
_cell.angle_beta   90.00
_cell.angle_gamma   90.00
#
_symmetry.space_group_name_H-M   'P 1'
#
loop_
_entity.id
_entity.type
_entity.pdbx_description
1 polymer ?
#
loop_
_entity_poly.entity_id
_entity_poly.type
_entity_poly.pdbx_seq_one_letter_code
_entity_poly.pdbx_strand_id
1 'polypeptide(L)'
;MNSEEKTEMREDSALLRLKFREPSPETKRAVCHAALYGETQDPEKKIRKITGHRYVRILSSGNAAILLTVSRLDGPILVPDQGGWRGFKRIPEILGREVFTVKTERGLIDPDVLESRLEDTGARALFVTSFAGYTAEQPIAELSDICRSHDAILVEDASGSVSDPLGRLCNGKNSHIIIASTGSPKTVNAGGGGFISTSIPEFAQQDMLLSALKADPYVRAAIAAELDAAERNLTETLRACSYLKGKLEGVFHPEKRGINVIIPSSTPREDVKILKKLITADGRSIFTVCPSPDRILESAVAVEVKNLDVGCLTHENLERMAEIISSVI
;
A
#
# COMPACT_ATOMS: atom_id res chain seq x y z
N MET A 1 -19.37 17.33 41.57
CA MET A 1 -18.95 16.41 40.51
C MET A 1 -19.40 15.02 40.90
N ASN A 2 -20.39 14.47 40.18
CA ASN A 2 -20.97 13.16 40.45
C ASN A 2 -19.97 12.03 40.11
N SER A 3 -20.15 10.83 40.69
CA SER A 3 -19.32 9.67 40.40
C SER A 3 -19.30 9.29 38.90
N GLU A 4 -20.40 9.56 38.19
CA GLU A 4 -20.54 9.39 36.76
C GLU A 4 -19.65 10.35 35.97
N GLU A 5 -19.63 11.65 36.34
CA GLU A 5 -18.73 12.65 35.71
C GLU A 5 -17.24 12.31 35.92
N LYS A 6 -16.90 11.75 37.09
CA LYS A 6 -15.52 11.29 37.35
C LYS A 6 -15.15 10.02 36.57
N THR A 7 -16.12 9.15 36.28
CA THR A 7 -15.95 7.94 35.50
C THR A 7 -15.82 8.30 34.01
N GLU A 8 -16.68 9.18 33.48
CA GLU A 8 -16.57 9.71 32.11
C GLU A 8 -15.26 10.48 31.87
N MET A 9 -14.83 11.34 32.83
CA MET A 9 -13.52 12.02 32.73
C MET A 9 -12.31 11.06 32.80
N ARG A 10 -12.41 9.93 33.51
CA ARG A 10 -11.37 8.90 33.54
C ARG A 10 -11.38 8.05 32.25
N GLU A 11 -12.52 7.74 31.71
CA GLU A 11 -12.64 7.05 30.43
C GLU A 11 -12.18 7.94 29.26
N ASP A 12 -12.49 9.23 29.26
CA ASP A 12 -12.04 10.19 28.24
C ASP A 12 -10.52 10.45 28.32
N SER A 13 -9.89 10.33 29.50
CA SER A 13 -8.44 10.42 29.67
C SER A 13 -7.69 9.16 29.18
N ALA A 14 -8.39 8.04 29.01
CA ALA A 14 -7.82 6.79 28.50
C ALA A 14 -7.85 6.69 26.97
N LEU A 15 -8.74 7.42 26.28
CA LEU A 15 -8.91 7.38 24.85
C LEU A 15 -7.84 8.18 24.11
N LEU A 16 -7.03 7.49 23.30
CA LEU A 16 -6.07 8.13 22.38
C LEU A 16 -6.78 8.54 21.08
N ARG A 17 -6.89 9.86 20.87
CA ARG A 17 -7.52 10.46 19.69
C ARG A 17 -6.45 10.85 18.68
N LEU A 18 -6.43 10.20 17.52
CA LEU A 18 -5.54 10.47 16.41
C LEU A 18 -6.33 11.02 15.21
N LYS A 19 -5.63 11.48 14.19
CA LYS A 19 -6.21 11.90 12.90
C LYS A 19 -6.03 10.83 11.86
N PHE A 20 -7.06 10.60 11.08
CA PHE A 20 -7.00 9.75 9.89
C PHE A 20 -6.36 10.53 8.74
N ARG A 21 -5.59 9.83 7.90
CA ARG A 21 -4.92 10.44 6.75
C ARG A 21 -5.95 10.87 5.70
N GLU A 22 -6.01 12.16 5.45
CA GLU A 22 -6.84 12.78 4.41
C GLU A 22 -5.99 13.50 3.37
N PRO A 23 -6.52 13.78 2.15
CA PRO A 23 -5.84 14.64 1.19
C PRO A 23 -5.46 15.98 1.81
N SER A 24 -4.24 16.45 1.51
CA SER A 24 -3.69 17.67 2.10
C SER A 24 -4.51 18.93 1.73
N PRO A 25 -4.40 20.02 2.49
CA PRO A 25 -4.99 21.30 2.11
C PRO A 25 -4.48 21.79 0.74
N GLU A 26 -3.23 21.51 0.41
CA GLU A 26 -2.59 21.80 -0.88
C GLU A 26 -3.30 21.05 -2.02
N THR A 27 -3.60 19.78 -1.80
CA THR A 27 -4.36 18.95 -2.75
C THR A 27 -5.76 19.49 -2.97
N LYS A 28 -6.47 19.88 -1.91
CA LYS A 28 -7.79 20.50 -2.03
C LYS A 28 -7.74 21.80 -2.83
N ARG A 29 -6.70 22.65 -2.61
CA ARG A 29 -6.47 23.86 -3.39
C ARG A 29 -6.15 23.56 -4.86
N ALA A 30 -5.31 22.57 -5.13
CA ALA A 30 -4.95 22.17 -6.49
C ALA A 30 -6.17 21.67 -7.29
N VAL A 31 -7.05 20.88 -6.66
CA VAL A 31 -8.33 20.44 -7.26
C VAL A 31 -9.23 21.63 -7.59
N CYS A 32 -9.44 22.56 -6.64
CA CYS A 32 -10.23 23.76 -6.88
C CYS A 32 -9.64 24.61 -8.00
N HIS A 33 -8.32 24.78 -8.04
CA HIS A 33 -7.64 25.52 -9.10
C HIS A 33 -7.84 24.83 -10.47
N ALA A 34 -7.67 23.52 -10.53
CA ALA A 34 -7.87 22.75 -11.78
C ALA A 34 -9.31 22.86 -12.30
N ALA A 35 -10.29 22.96 -11.40
CA ALA A 35 -11.69 23.15 -11.77
C ALA A 35 -11.96 24.51 -12.42
N LEU A 36 -11.22 25.55 -12.04
CA LEU A 36 -11.43 26.92 -12.52
C LEU A 36 -10.55 27.28 -13.73
N TYR A 37 -9.31 26.77 -13.75
CA TYR A 37 -8.26 27.27 -14.64
C TYR A 37 -7.54 26.15 -15.42
N GLY A 38 -7.89 24.89 -15.19
CA GLY A 38 -7.23 23.72 -15.78
C GLY A 38 -5.99 23.25 -14.98
N GLU A 39 -5.39 22.15 -15.42
CA GLU A 39 -4.20 21.57 -14.81
C GLU A 39 -2.97 22.48 -14.96
N THR A 40 -2.19 22.64 -13.89
CA THR A 40 -0.96 23.44 -13.89
C THR A 40 0.31 22.61 -13.69
N GLN A 41 0.16 21.35 -13.24
CA GLN A 41 1.28 20.44 -12.97
C GLN A 41 1.11 19.15 -13.74
N ASP A 42 2.21 18.56 -14.18
CA ASP A 42 2.25 17.27 -14.89
C ASP A 42 2.61 16.13 -13.93
N PRO A 43 1.62 15.35 -13.44
CA PRO A 43 1.88 14.21 -12.55
C PRO A 43 2.70 13.11 -13.22
N GLU A 44 2.54 12.88 -14.53
CA GLU A 44 3.35 11.89 -15.26
C GLU A 44 4.83 12.26 -15.25
N LYS A 45 5.17 13.52 -15.38
CA LYS A 45 6.56 13.99 -15.31
C LYS A 45 7.16 13.75 -13.92
N LYS A 46 6.39 14.02 -12.85
CA LYS A 46 6.82 13.73 -11.47
C LYS A 46 7.04 12.23 -11.25
N ILE A 47 6.10 11.38 -11.67
CA ILE A 47 6.20 9.93 -11.52
C ILE A 47 7.35 9.36 -12.36
N ARG A 48 7.58 9.85 -13.59
CA ARG A 48 8.77 9.47 -14.38
C ARG A 48 10.07 9.76 -13.65
N LYS A 49 10.15 10.90 -12.96
CA LYS A 49 11.33 11.23 -12.15
C LYS A 49 11.53 10.28 -10.98
N ILE A 50 10.44 9.84 -10.33
CA ILE A 50 10.47 8.92 -9.19
C ILE A 50 10.83 7.51 -9.66
N THR A 51 10.15 7.00 -10.67
CA THR A 51 10.30 5.60 -11.12
C THR A 51 11.49 5.38 -12.06
N GLY A 52 11.92 6.40 -12.80
CA GLY A 52 12.90 6.27 -13.87
C GLY A 52 12.37 5.60 -15.14
N HIS A 53 11.12 5.21 -15.21
CA HIS A 53 10.49 4.64 -16.37
C HIS A 53 10.23 5.67 -17.49
N ARG A 54 10.20 5.19 -18.73
CA ARG A 54 9.97 6.04 -19.92
C ARG A 54 8.52 6.50 -20.05
N TYR A 55 7.57 5.63 -19.72
CA TYR A 55 6.14 5.87 -19.93
C TYR A 55 5.40 5.86 -18.61
N VAL A 56 4.48 6.81 -18.44
CA VAL A 56 3.56 6.89 -17.30
C VAL A 56 2.17 7.23 -17.84
N ARG A 57 1.13 6.66 -17.24
CA ARG A 57 -0.28 7.01 -17.49
C ARG A 57 -1.02 7.13 -16.17
N ILE A 58 -1.74 8.23 -16.02
CA ILE A 58 -2.61 8.43 -14.86
C ILE A 58 -3.98 7.84 -15.17
N LEU A 59 -4.45 7.01 -14.25
CA LEU A 59 -5.66 6.20 -14.40
C LEU A 59 -6.66 6.53 -13.29
N SER A 60 -7.91 6.13 -13.50
CA SER A 60 -9.02 6.37 -12.57
C SER A 60 -8.87 5.63 -11.22
N SER A 61 -8.03 4.61 -11.14
CA SER A 61 -7.74 3.85 -9.91
C SER A 61 -6.55 2.91 -10.05
N GLY A 62 -6.04 2.37 -8.94
CA GLY A 62 -5.07 1.26 -8.97
C GLY A 62 -5.65 0.00 -9.63
N ASN A 63 -6.93 -0.30 -9.45
CA ASN A 63 -7.58 -1.42 -10.14
C ASN A 63 -7.65 -1.21 -11.66
N ALA A 64 -7.81 0.03 -12.12
CA ALA A 64 -7.70 0.36 -13.54
C ALA A 64 -6.29 0.07 -14.08
N ALA A 65 -5.25 0.33 -13.28
CA ALA A 65 -3.87 -0.01 -13.64
C ALA A 65 -3.66 -1.52 -13.72
N ILE A 66 -4.22 -2.30 -12.78
CA ILE A 66 -4.18 -3.78 -12.84
C ILE A 66 -4.93 -4.28 -14.09
N LEU A 67 -6.15 -3.77 -14.34
CA LEU A 67 -6.95 -4.17 -15.49
C LEU A 67 -6.22 -3.90 -16.81
N LEU A 68 -5.66 -2.71 -16.97
CA LEU A 68 -4.87 -2.34 -18.15
C LEU A 68 -3.65 -3.27 -18.32
N THR A 69 -2.92 -3.55 -17.23
CA THR A 69 -1.76 -4.43 -17.27
C THR A 69 -2.16 -5.85 -17.68
N VAL A 70 -3.15 -6.44 -17.02
CA VAL A 70 -3.60 -7.82 -17.27
C VAL A 70 -4.17 -7.98 -18.69
N SER A 71 -4.86 -6.97 -19.21
CA SER A 71 -5.43 -7.01 -20.58
C SER A 71 -4.35 -7.12 -21.67
N ARG A 72 -3.10 -6.73 -21.35
CA ARG A 72 -1.96 -6.70 -22.27
C ARG A 72 -0.89 -7.76 -21.97
N LEU A 73 -1.14 -8.58 -20.95
CA LEU A 73 -0.29 -9.73 -20.64
C LEU A 73 -0.74 -10.95 -21.43
N ASP A 74 0.25 -11.74 -21.86
CA ASP A 74 0.02 -13.08 -22.42
C ASP A 74 0.43 -14.14 -21.40
N GLY A 75 -0.34 -15.24 -21.34
CA GLY A 75 -0.05 -16.38 -20.47
C GLY A 75 -0.53 -16.23 -19.01
N PRO A 76 -0.17 -17.22 -18.18
CA PRO A 76 -0.59 -17.29 -16.80
C PRO A 76 0.08 -16.23 -15.92
N ILE A 77 -0.59 -15.90 -14.80
CA ILE A 77 -0.15 -14.90 -13.84
C ILE A 77 0.13 -15.56 -12.50
N LEU A 78 1.23 -15.19 -11.85
CA LEU A 78 1.60 -15.62 -10.52
C LEU A 78 1.32 -14.51 -9.50
N VAL A 79 0.74 -14.86 -8.35
CA VAL A 79 0.42 -13.94 -7.26
C VAL A 79 0.79 -14.56 -5.91
N PRO A 80 1.13 -13.80 -4.87
CA PRO A 80 1.35 -14.34 -3.54
C PRO A 80 0.04 -14.95 -2.97
N ASP A 81 0.15 -16.01 -2.20
CA ASP A 81 -1.00 -16.65 -1.53
C ASP A 81 -1.62 -15.76 -0.45
N GLN A 82 -0.85 -14.83 0.11
CA GLN A 82 -1.25 -13.82 1.08
C GLN A 82 -0.37 -12.55 0.98
N GLY A 83 -0.79 -11.47 1.64
CA GLY A 83 -0.02 -10.22 1.69
C GLY A 83 -0.08 -9.37 0.42
N GLY A 84 -0.81 -9.81 -0.60
CA GLY A 84 -1.06 -9.07 -1.84
C GLY A 84 -2.48 -8.50 -1.92
N TRP A 85 -2.69 -7.57 -2.85
CA TRP A 85 -4.02 -7.03 -3.09
C TRP A 85 -4.93 -8.06 -3.78
N ARG A 86 -6.16 -8.24 -3.28
CA ARG A 86 -7.13 -9.20 -3.85
C ARG A 86 -7.41 -9.00 -5.34
N GLY A 87 -7.23 -7.80 -5.85
CA GLY A 87 -7.39 -7.46 -7.27
C GLY A 87 -6.42 -8.20 -8.17
N PHE A 88 -5.24 -8.62 -7.68
CA PHE A 88 -4.27 -9.39 -8.46
C PHE A 88 -4.81 -10.75 -8.90
N LYS A 89 -5.75 -11.31 -8.15
CA LYS A 89 -6.43 -12.56 -8.48
C LYS A 89 -7.76 -12.30 -9.20
N ARG A 90 -8.58 -11.39 -8.66
CA ARG A 90 -9.95 -11.18 -9.14
C ARG A 90 -10.04 -10.55 -10.53
N ILE A 91 -9.16 -9.60 -10.86
CA ILE A 91 -9.19 -8.95 -12.18
C ILE A 91 -8.74 -9.89 -13.28
N PRO A 92 -7.64 -10.66 -13.16
CA PRO A 92 -7.31 -11.70 -14.12
C PRO A 92 -8.40 -12.75 -14.30
N GLU A 93 -9.04 -13.23 -13.22
CA GLU A 93 -10.16 -14.18 -13.29
C GLU A 93 -11.33 -13.62 -14.14
N ILE A 94 -11.69 -12.33 -13.98
CA ILE A 94 -12.74 -11.66 -14.77
C ILE A 94 -12.36 -11.62 -16.26
N LEU A 95 -11.06 -11.49 -16.56
CA LEU A 95 -10.55 -11.48 -17.94
C LEU A 95 -10.27 -12.89 -18.50
N GLY A 96 -10.63 -13.95 -17.78
CA GLY A 96 -10.41 -15.33 -18.20
C GLY A 96 -8.94 -15.74 -18.22
N ARG A 97 -8.09 -15.06 -17.44
CA ARG A 97 -6.67 -15.38 -17.32
C ARG A 97 -6.43 -16.41 -16.23
N GLU A 98 -5.53 -17.33 -16.48
CA GLU A 98 -5.10 -18.32 -15.50
C GLU A 98 -4.23 -17.66 -14.43
N VAL A 99 -4.50 -17.99 -13.15
CA VAL A 99 -3.80 -17.42 -12.00
C VAL A 99 -3.30 -18.54 -11.11
N PHE A 100 -2.01 -18.56 -10.88
CA PHE A 100 -1.36 -19.44 -9.91
C PHE A 100 -0.92 -18.66 -8.67
N THR A 101 -0.71 -19.37 -7.56
CA THR A 101 -0.19 -18.77 -6.35
C THR A 101 1.23 -19.26 -6.05
N VAL A 102 2.05 -18.35 -5.54
CA VAL A 102 3.34 -18.67 -4.92
C VAL A 102 3.16 -18.65 -3.39
N LYS A 103 3.73 -19.67 -2.74
CA LYS A 103 3.75 -19.76 -1.28
C LYS A 103 4.66 -18.69 -0.70
N THR A 104 4.22 -18.10 0.42
CA THR A 104 4.94 -17.01 1.07
C THR A 104 5.11 -17.28 2.56
N GLU A 105 6.16 -16.72 3.15
CA GLU A 105 6.29 -16.61 4.58
C GLU A 105 5.62 -15.31 5.04
N ARG A 106 4.36 -15.40 5.50
CA ARG A 106 3.56 -14.24 5.94
C ARG A 106 3.57 -13.10 4.91
N GLY A 107 3.41 -13.47 3.65
CA GLY A 107 3.37 -12.55 2.52
C GLY A 107 4.71 -12.29 1.84
N LEU A 108 5.86 -12.57 2.48
CA LEU A 108 7.17 -12.48 1.84
C LEU A 108 7.38 -13.65 0.88
N ILE A 109 7.77 -13.34 -0.34
CA ILE A 109 8.14 -14.34 -1.34
C ILE A 109 9.60 -14.70 -1.14
N ASP A 110 9.87 -16.01 -1.01
CA ASP A 110 11.21 -16.56 -1.06
C ASP A 110 11.65 -16.65 -2.54
N PRO A 111 12.82 -16.10 -2.90
CA PRO A 111 13.36 -16.17 -4.26
C PRO A 111 13.44 -17.60 -4.83
N ASP A 112 13.91 -18.57 -4.06
CA ASP A 112 14.06 -19.97 -4.52
C ASP A 112 12.68 -20.62 -4.78
N VAL A 113 11.67 -20.28 -3.94
CA VAL A 113 10.29 -20.74 -4.14
C VAL A 113 9.67 -20.08 -5.38
N LEU A 114 9.98 -18.82 -5.66
CA LEU A 114 9.53 -18.13 -6.87
C LEU A 114 10.09 -18.80 -8.12
N GLU A 115 11.40 -19.09 -8.15
CA GLU A 115 12.07 -19.70 -9.30
C GLU A 115 11.41 -21.03 -9.67
N SER A 116 11.32 -21.96 -8.71
CA SER A 116 10.62 -23.24 -8.89
C SER A 116 9.19 -23.07 -9.38
N ARG A 117 8.49 -22.05 -8.85
CA ARG A 117 7.08 -21.85 -9.19
C ARG A 117 6.89 -21.28 -10.60
N LEU A 118 7.81 -20.46 -11.09
CA LEU A 118 7.82 -19.99 -12.49
C LEU A 118 8.08 -21.14 -13.47
N GLU A 119 9.01 -22.04 -13.13
CA GLU A 119 9.29 -23.26 -13.91
C GLU A 119 8.05 -24.16 -14.01
N ASP A 120 7.41 -24.45 -12.89
CA ASP A 120 6.24 -25.35 -12.81
C ASP A 120 5.02 -24.83 -13.57
N THR A 121 4.80 -23.50 -13.56
CA THR A 121 3.56 -22.90 -14.07
C THR A 121 3.71 -22.25 -15.45
N GLY A 122 4.95 -21.97 -15.87
CA GLY A 122 5.20 -21.16 -17.06
C GLY A 122 4.59 -19.76 -16.98
N ALA A 123 4.41 -19.21 -15.76
CA ALA A 123 3.78 -17.91 -15.57
C ALA A 123 4.61 -16.81 -16.23
N ARG A 124 3.91 -15.88 -16.90
CA ARG A 124 4.53 -14.79 -17.68
C ARG A 124 4.54 -13.47 -16.92
N ALA A 125 3.91 -13.41 -15.77
CA ALA A 125 3.96 -12.24 -14.89
C ALA A 125 3.82 -12.62 -13.41
N LEU A 126 4.53 -11.89 -12.54
CA LEU A 126 4.38 -11.91 -11.10
C LEU A 126 3.83 -10.56 -10.63
N PHE A 127 2.72 -10.56 -9.91
CA PHE A 127 2.19 -9.36 -9.24
C PHE A 127 2.52 -9.41 -7.75
N VAL A 128 3.14 -8.35 -7.23
CA VAL A 128 3.48 -8.22 -5.81
C VAL A 128 3.17 -6.82 -5.29
N THR A 129 2.88 -6.69 -4.00
CA THR A 129 2.93 -5.39 -3.32
C THR A 129 4.35 -5.12 -2.83
N SER A 130 4.83 -3.90 -2.91
CA SER A 130 6.15 -3.51 -2.39
C SER A 130 6.36 -3.91 -0.94
N PHE A 131 5.31 -3.78 -0.12
CA PHE A 131 5.27 -4.24 1.27
C PHE A 131 4.25 -5.38 1.40
N ALA A 132 4.72 -6.61 1.63
CA ALA A 132 3.89 -7.78 1.89
C ALA A 132 2.99 -7.55 3.10
N GLY A 133 1.66 -7.69 2.92
CA GLY A 133 0.68 -7.40 3.97
C GLY A 133 0.79 -5.98 4.55
N TYR A 134 1.54 -5.09 3.89
CA TYR A 134 1.97 -3.76 4.33
C TYR A 134 2.94 -3.78 5.53
N THR A 135 3.37 -4.95 6.00
CA THR A 135 4.25 -5.06 7.18
C THR A 135 5.71 -5.36 6.86
N ALA A 136 6.00 -5.93 5.68
CA ALA A 136 7.36 -6.36 5.34
C ALA A 136 7.73 -6.01 3.88
N GLU A 137 8.89 -5.38 3.70
CA GLU A 137 9.46 -5.07 2.39
C GLU A 137 9.80 -6.34 1.62
N GLN A 138 9.28 -6.47 0.40
CA GLN A 138 9.63 -7.53 -0.55
C GLN A 138 11.06 -7.37 -1.09
N PRO A 139 11.77 -8.45 -1.39
CA PRO A 139 13.07 -8.42 -2.05
C PRO A 139 12.91 -8.15 -3.57
N ILE A 140 12.35 -6.98 -3.93
CA ILE A 140 11.92 -6.64 -5.30
C ILE A 140 13.04 -6.83 -6.34
N ALA A 141 14.29 -6.47 -6.00
CA ALA A 141 15.41 -6.60 -6.93
C ALA A 141 15.68 -8.08 -7.27
N GLU A 142 15.73 -8.95 -6.27
CA GLU A 142 15.98 -10.39 -6.42
C GLU A 142 14.82 -11.05 -7.19
N LEU A 143 13.57 -10.73 -6.82
CA LEU A 143 12.40 -11.24 -7.55
C LEU A 143 12.38 -10.78 -9.01
N SER A 144 12.87 -9.57 -9.29
CA SER A 144 12.98 -9.04 -10.65
C SER A 144 14.02 -9.79 -11.47
N ASP A 145 15.17 -10.13 -10.88
CA ASP A 145 16.22 -10.86 -11.58
C ASP A 145 15.76 -12.28 -11.94
N ILE A 146 15.04 -12.94 -11.03
CA ILE A 146 14.43 -14.25 -11.29
C ILE A 146 13.35 -14.14 -12.39
N CYS A 147 12.47 -13.13 -12.30
CA CYS A 147 11.48 -12.91 -13.36
C CYS A 147 12.14 -12.72 -14.73
N ARG A 148 13.25 -11.96 -14.82
CA ARG A 148 13.99 -11.76 -16.07
C ARG A 148 14.59 -13.05 -16.62
N SER A 149 15.16 -13.90 -15.76
CA SER A 149 15.75 -15.18 -16.21
C SER A 149 14.71 -16.17 -16.74
N HIS A 150 13.43 -15.99 -16.40
CA HIS A 150 12.30 -16.81 -16.86
C HIS A 150 11.38 -16.08 -17.87
N ASP A 151 11.84 -15.02 -18.51
CA ASP A 151 11.03 -14.19 -19.43
C ASP A 151 9.67 -13.78 -18.84
N ALA A 152 9.59 -13.57 -17.53
CA ALA A 152 8.41 -13.12 -16.82
C ALA A 152 8.50 -11.62 -16.48
N ILE A 153 7.35 -10.96 -16.40
CA ILE A 153 7.22 -9.55 -16.06
C ILE A 153 6.96 -9.40 -14.57
N LEU A 154 7.81 -8.67 -13.84
CA LEU A 154 7.50 -8.25 -12.48
C LEU A 154 6.62 -7.00 -12.51
N VAL A 155 5.43 -7.09 -11.93
CA VAL A 155 4.48 -5.99 -11.71
C VAL A 155 4.48 -5.64 -10.22
N GLU A 156 5.07 -4.50 -9.87
CA GLU A 156 5.11 -3.98 -8.50
C GLU A 156 3.92 -3.07 -8.23
N ASP A 157 3.10 -3.39 -7.25
CA ASP A 157 2.13 -2.44 -6.67
C ASP A 157 2.82 -1.59 -5.60
N ALA A 158 3.16 -0.39 -6.01
CA ALA A 158 3.83 0.61 -5.20
C ALA A 158 2.84 1.54 -4.46
N SER A 159 1.58 1.15 -4.26
CA SER A 159 0.57 1.98 -3.57
C SER A 159 0.99 2.45 -2.18
N GLY A 160 1.90 1.71 -1.53
CA GLY A 160 2.44 2.04 -0.21
C GLY A 160 3.87 2.57 -0.22
N SER A 161 4.54 2.66 -1.38
CA SER A 161 6.00 2.87 -1.48
C SER A 161 6.43 3.94 -2.48
N VAL A 162 5.48 4.69 -3.06
CA VAL A 162 5.80 5.79 -3.98
C VAL A 162 6.77 6.77 -3.29
N SER A 163 7.87 7.10 -3.96
CA SER A 163 8.96 7.92 -3.45
C SER A 163 9.72 7.27 -2.27
N ASP A 164 9.98 5.95 -2.35
CA ASP A 164 10.80 5.27 -1.34
C ASP A 164 12.15 5.98 -1.14
N PRO A 165 12.46 6.46 0.10
CA PRO A 165 13.67 7.24 0.37
C PRO A 165 14.98 6.46 0.14
N LEU A 166 14.93 5.12 0.14
CA LEU A 166 16.07 4.27 -0.17
C LEU A 166 16.19 3.92 -1.66
N GLY A 167 15.20 4.28 -2.48
CA GLY A 167 15.19 4.00 -3.91
C GLY A 167 15.16 2.51 -4.27
N ARG A 168 14.78 1.63 -3.33
CA ARG A 168 14.68 0.18 -3.54
C ARG A 168 13.34 -0.24 -4.13
N LEU A 169 12.27 0.45 -3.72
CA LEU A 169 10.90 0.23 -4.14
C LEU A 169 10.43 1.34 -5.07
N CYS A 170 9.38 1.09 -5.84
CA CYS A 170 8.87 2.03 -6.83
C CYS A 170 9.95 2.51 -7.81
N ASN A 171 10.86 1.62 -8.18
CA ASN A 171 12.04 1.92 -8.99
C ASN A 171 12.08 1.03 -10.25
N GLY A 172 12.03 1.65 -11.41
CA GLY A 172 12.01 0.96 -12.71
C GLY A 172 13.30 0.23 -13.10
N LYS A 173 14.37 0.32 -12.31
CA LYS A 173 15.51 -0.59 -12.43
C LYS A 173 15.20 -1.98 -11.91
N ASN A 174 14.34 -2.04 -10.87
CA ASN A 174 13.99 -3.27 -10.17
C ASN A 174 12.62 -3.83 -10.59
N SER A 175 11.78 -3.05 -11.25
CA SER A 175 10.42 -3.48 -11.63
C SER A 175 10.16 -3.19 -13.11
N HIS A 176 9.59 -4.16 -13.84
CA HIS A 176 9.25 -3.98 -15.26
C HIS A 176 8.04 -3.06 -15.43
N ILE A 177 7.06 -3.21 -14.56
CA ILE A 177 5.86 -2.40 -14.48
C ILE A 177 5.64 -2.00 -13.02
N ILE A 178 5.37 -0.73 -12.78
CA ILE A 178 4.97 -0.20 -11.49
C ILE A 178 3.54 0.30 -11.62
N ILE A 179 2.66 -0.22 -10.78
CA ILE A 179 1.29 0.27 -10.62
C ILE A 179 1.12 0.87 -9.23
N ALA A 180 0.24 1.84 -9.08
CA ALA A 180 -0.13 2.32 -7.75
C ALA A 180 -1.56 2.85 -7.73
N SER A 181 -2.22 2.67 -6.59
CA SER A 181 -3.43 3.40 -6.22
C SER A 181 -3.03 4.69 -5.51
N THR A 182 -3.70 5.78 -5.81
CA THR A 182 -3.58 7.08 -5.13
C THR A 182 -4.87 7.45 -4.37
N GLY A 183 -5.73 6.45 -4.14
CA GLY A 183 -6.92 6.58 -3.29
C GLY A 183 -6.56 6.71 -1.80
N SER A 184 -7.53 7.07 -0.99
CA SER A 184 -7.33 7.28 0.46
C SER A 184 -7.52 5.97 1.25
N PRO A 185 -6.69 5.69 2.27
CA PRO A 185 -5.42 6.32 2.58
C PRO A 185 -4.25 5.61 1.87
N LYS A 186 -3.43 6.37 1.18
CA LYS A 186 -2.22 5.84 0.51
C LYS A 186 -1.03 6.80 0.74
N THR A 187 0.17 6.40 0.32
CA THR A 187 1.36 7.27 0.41
C THR A 187 1.15 8.56 -0.41
N VAL A 188 0.63 8.42 -1.65
CA VAL A 188 0.08 9.53 -2.43
C VAL A 188 -1.43 9.53 -2.20
N ASN A 189 -1.93 10.46 -1.39
CA ASN A 189 -3.31 10.43 -0.88
C ASN A 189 -4.23 11.40 -1.62
N ALA A 190 -4.39 11.21 -2.92
CA ALA A 190 -5.20 12.08 -3.78
C ALA A 190 -6.73 11.91 -3.61
N GLY A 191 -7.19 10.97 -2.77
CA GLY A 191 -8.60 10.64 -2.60
C GLY A 191 -9.17 9.72 -3.68
N GLY A 192 -8.49 9.59 -4.81
CA GLY A 192 -8.86 8.74 -5.95
C GLY A 192 -7.68 8.56 -6.90
N GLY A 193 -7.90 7.81 -7.99
CA GLY A 193 -6.89 7.63 -9.03
C GLY A 193 -5.87 6.53 -8.80
N GLY A 194 -4.93 6.49 -9.70
CA GLY A 194 -3.79 5.58 -9.73
C GLY A 194 -2.92 5.83 -10.95
N PHE A 195 -1.88 5.06 -11.10
CA PHE A 195 -1.04 5.15 -12.28
C PHE A 195 -0.44 3.80 -12.67
N ILE A 196 0.00 3.72 -13.92
CA ILE A 196 0.93 2.73 -14.43
C ILE A 196 2.20 3.45 -14.91
N SER A 197 3.35 2.87 -14.60
CA SER A 197 4.67 3.33 -15.04
C SER A 197 5.46 2.15 -15.56
N THR A 198 6.06 2.28 -16.75
CA THR A 198 6.82 1.21 -17.41
C THR A 198 7.75 1.78 -18.48
N SER A 199 8.78 1.02 -18.87
CA SER A 199 9.58 1.28 -20.06
C SER A 199 9.19 0.42 -21.26
N ILE A 200 8.20 -0.47 -21.11
CA ILE A 200 7.67 -1.38 -22.15
C ILE A 200 6.53 -0.65 -22.87
N PRO A 201 6.71 -0.27 -24.17
CA PRO A 201 5.75 0.60 -24.87
C PRO A 201 4.32 0.06 -24.92
N GLU A 202 4.16 -1.25 -25.04
CA GLU A 202 2.90 -1.95 -25.18
C GLU A 202 1.96 -1.68 -24.01
N PHE A 203 2.49 -1.59 -22.78
CA PHE A 203 1.70 -1.34 -21.57
C PHE A 203 1.28 0.12 -21.39
N ALA A 204 1.81 1.03 -22.19
CA ALA A 204 1.49 2.47 -22.16
C ALA A 204 0.90 2.99 -23.48
N GLN A 205 0.62 2.09 -24.43
CA GLN A 205 0.07 2.46 -25.74
C GLN A 205 -1.30 3.13 -25.60
N GLN A 206 -1.50 4.20 -26.38
CA GLN A 206 -2.75 4.90 -26.43
C GLN A 206 -3.77 4.11 -27.29
N ASP A 207 -4.85 3.66 -26.66
CA ASP A 207 -5.94 2.93 -27.29
C ASP A 207 -7.29 3.24 -26.62
N MET A 208 -8.34 2.57 -27.03
CA MET A 208 -9.70 2.74 -26.48
C MET A 208 -9.75 2.35 -24.99
N LEU A 209 -9.06 1.27 -24.59
CA LEU A 209 -9.05 0.82 -23.20
C LEU A 209 -8.38 1.86 -22.29
N LEU A 210 -7.19 2.33 -22.68
CA LEU A 210 -6.51 3.38 -21.92
C LEU A 210 -7.38 4.66 -21.84
N SER A 211 -8.04 5.02 -22.93
CA SER A 211 -8.94 6.19 -22.98
C SER A 211 -10.11 6.05 -22.01
N ALA A 212 -10.67 4.84 -21.86
CA ALA A 212 -11.77 4.56 -20.93
C ALA A 212 -11.30 4.54 -19.45
N LEU A 213 -10.04 4.20 -19.20
CA LEU A 213 -9.49 4.06 -17.86
C LEU A 213 -8.76 5.30 -17.33
N LYS A 214 -8.57 6.35 -18.15
CA LYS A 214 -7.85 7.56 -17.75
C LYS A 214 -8.53 8.30 -16.60
N ALA A 215 -7.71 8.93 -15.76
CA ALA A 215 -8.21 9.84 -14.72
C ALA A 215 -8.70 11.16 -15.33
N ASP A 216 -9.65 11.79 -14.63
CA ASP A 216 -10.07 13.15 -14.92
C ASP A 216 -9.01 14.20 -14.48
N PRO A 217 -9.15 15.47 -14.95
CA PRO A 217 -8.20 16.54 -14.59
C PRO A 217 -8.10 16.82 -13.09
N TYR A 218 -9.16 16.63 -12.32
CA TYR A 218 -9.17 16.93 -10.89
C TYR A 218 -8.34 15.90 -10.11
N VAL A 219 -8.50 14.63 -10.44
CA VAL A 219 -7.69 13.54 -9.88
C VAL A 219 -6.22 13.71 -10.27
N ARG A 220 -5.93 14.12 -11.50
CA ARG A 220 -4.55 14.38 -11.95
C ARG A 220 -3.90 15.52 -11.15
N ALA A 221 -4.62 16.62 -10.93
CA ALA A 221 -4.16 17.76 -10.12
C ALA A 221 -3.92 17.34 -8.65
N ALA A 222 -4.83 16.52 -8.08
CA ALA A 222 -4.67 15.98 -6.74
C ALA A 222 -3.42 15.10 -6.62
N ILE A 223 -3.19 14.19 -7.57
CA ILE A 223 -2.00 13.34 -7.60
C ILE A 223 -0.73 14.19 -7.70
N ALA A 224 -0.71 15.19 -8.59
CA ALA A 224 0.44 16.06 -8.76
C ALA A 224 0.82 16.82 -7.47
N ALA A 225 -0.17 17.28 -6.70
CA ALA A 225 0.05 17.96 -5.43
C ALA A 225 0.53 16.99 -4.33
N GLU A 226 -0.07 15.81 -4.20
CA GLU A 226 0.29 14.83 -3.16
C GLU A 226 1.69 14.22 -3.37
N LEU A 227 2.16 14.12 -4.63
CA LEU A 227 3.50 13.61 -4.93
C LEU A 227 4.62 14.43 -4.28
N ASP A 228 4.41 15.73 -4.03
CA ASP A 228 5.41 16.60 -3.39
C ASP A 228 5.63 16.25 -1.89
N ALA A 229 4.64 15.62 -1.25
CA ALA A 229 4.74 15.19 0.14
C ALA A 229 4.99 13.67 0.30
N ALA A 230 5.01 12.90 -0.79
CA ALA A 230 5.00 11.44 -0.75
C ALA A 230 6.21 10.85 -0.01
N GLU A 231 7.43 11.35 -0.27
CA GLU A 231 8.65 10.89 0.38
C GLU A 231 8.60 11.14 1.89
N ARG A 232 8.21 12.34 2.32
CA ARG A 232 8.06 12.67 3.74
C ARG A 232 7.01 11.78 4.41
N ASN A 233 5.85 11.61 3.76
CA ASN A 233 4.76 10.80 4.29
C ASN A 233 5.19 9.33 4.46
N LEU A 234 5.91 8.78 3.51
CA LEU A 234 6.44 7.42 3.60
C LEU A 234 7.50 7.31 4.69
N THR A 235 8.46 8.23 4.73
CA THR A 235 9.56 8.25 5.73
C THR A 235 9.00 8.25 7.15
N GLU A 236 8.05 9.15 7.45
CA GLU A 236 7.45 9.23 8.78
C GLU A 236 6.63 7.98 9.13
N THR A 237 5.93 7.40 8.17
CA THR A 237 5.17 6.15 8.39
C THR A 237 6.12 4.98 8.67
N LEU A 238 7.21 4.84 7.91
CA LEU A 238 8.24 3.82 8.13
C LEU A 238 8.91 3.96 9.50
N ARG A 239 9.26 5.21 9.89
CA ARG A 239 9.83 5.52 11.21
C ARG A 239 8.88 5.09 12.33
N ALA A 240 7.60 5.46 12.22
CA ALA A 240 6.58 5.10 13.21
C ALA A 240 6.40 3.58 13.33
N CYS A 241 6.35 2.87 12.20
CA CYS A 241 6.26 1.40 12.20
C CYS A 241 7.51 0.74 12.80
N SER A 242 8.70 1.24 12.49
CA SER A 242 9.95 0.75 13.09
C SER A 242 9.96 0.94 14.61
N TYR A 243 9.50 2.11 15.07
CA TYR A 243 9.37 2.38 16.50
C TYR A 243 8.41 1.40 17.19
N LEU A 244 7.20 1.24 16.64
CA LEU A 244 6.20 0.31 17.20
C LEU A 244 6.67 -1.14 17.18
N LYS A 245 7.34 -1.58 16.11
CA LYS A 245 7.94 -2.93 16.02
C LYS A 245 9.02 -3.17 17.09
N GLY A 246 9.78 -2.14 17.43
CA GLY A 246 10.79 -2.22 18.49
C GLY A 246 10.22 -2.18 19.91
N LYS A 247 8.96 -1.75 20.09
CA LYS A 247 8.31 -1.64 21.41
C LYS A 247 7.35 -2.80 21.70
N LEU A 248 6.72 -3.37 20.65
CA LEU A 248 5.73 -4.43 20.77
C LEU A 248 6.41 -5.80 20.65
N GLU A 249 6.04 -6.73 21.53
CA GLU A 249 6.58 -8.09 21.53
C GLU A 249 5.90 -8.96 20.46
N GLY A 250 6.65 -9.94 19.94
CA GLY A 250 6.12 -10.98 19.04
C GLY A 250 5.63 -10.50 17.68
N VAL A 251 5.87 -9.24 17.30
CA VAL A 251 5.43 -8.71 15.98
C VAL A 251 6.01 -9.52 14.84
N PHE A 252 5.24 -9.66 13.75
CA PHE A 252 5.74 -10.33 12.56
C PHE A 252 6.69 -9.44 11.77
N HIS A 253 7.78 -10.03 11.27
CA HIS A 253 8.83 -9.35 10.51
C HIS A 253 9.39 -8.10 11.24
N PRO A 254 9.90 -8.24 12.49
CA PRO A 254 10.35 -7.10 13.28
C PRO A 254 11.49 -6.32 12.62
N GLU A 255 12.37 -7.01 11.88
CA GLU A 255 13.54 -6.47 11.19
C GLU A 255 13.22 -5.83 9.82
N LYS A 256 12.04 -6.11 9.23
CA LYS A 256 11.69 -5.62 7.90
C LYS A 256 11.01 -4.26 7.96
N ARG A 257 11.30 -3.40 6.99
CA ARG A 257 10.54 -2.16 6.79
C ARG A 257 9.09 -2.48 6.41
N GLY A 258 8.17 -1.65 6.87
CA GLY A 258 6.75 -1.76 6.55
C GLY A 258 6.00 -0.50 6.96
N ILE A 259 4.78 -0.37 6.51
CA ILE A 259 3.89 0.77 6.78
C ILE A 259 2.70 0.40 7.67
N ASN A 260 2.68 -0.85 8.16
CA ASN A 260 1.80 -1.40 9.18
C ASN A 260 2.60 -2.27 10.14
N VAL A 261 2.02 -2.59 11.30
CA VAL A 261 2.56 -3.57 12.25
C VAL A 261 1.53 -4.68 12.43
N ILE A 262 1.96 -5.95 12.41
CA ILE A 262 1.07 -7.10 12.63
C ILE A 262 1.55 -7.87 13.84
N ILE A 263 0.63 -8.12 14.78
CA ILE A 263 0.89 -8.73 16.08
C ILE A 263 0.08 -10.02 16.16
N PRO A 264 0.68 -11.19 16.45
CA PRO A 264 -0.07 -12.41 16.67
C PRO A 264 -1.03 -12.24 17.84
N SER A 265 -2.21 -12.82 17.72
CA SER A 265 -3.24 -12.82 18.78
C SER A 265 -4.04 -14.09 18.70
N SER A 266 -4.38 -14.66 19.87
CA SER A 266 -5.30 -15.79 19.98
C SER A 266 -6.78 -15.37 19.86
N THR A 267 -7.08 -14.09 20.15
CA THR A 267 -8.44 -13.53 20.19
C THR A 267 -8.57 -12.20 19.38
N PRO A 268 -8.13 -12.16 18.11
CA PRO A 268 -7.97 -10.90 17.38
C PRO A 268 -9.26 -10.09 17.22
N ARG A 269 -10.43 -10.74 17.21
CA ARG A 269 -11.72 -10.04 17.13
C ARG A 269 -12.06 -9.31 18.42
N GLU A 270 -11.75 -9.91 19.57
CA GLU A 270 -11.98 -9.34 20.90
C GLU A 270 -10.98 -8.21 21.15
N ASP A 271 -9.71 -8.45 20.85
CA ASP A 271 -8.65 -7.45 21.00
C ASP A 271 -8.95 -6.20 20.16
N VAL A 272 -9.32 -6.37 18.88
CA VAL A 272 -9.72 -5.25 18.02
C VAL A 272 -10.95 -4.53 18.56
N LYS A 273 -11.90 -5.24 19.18
CA LYS A 273 -13.07 -4.61 19.82
C LYS A 273 -12.69 -3.75 21.01
N ILE A 274 -11.71 -4.17 21.80
CA ILE A 274 -11.16 -3.40 22.93
C ILE A 274 -10.33 -2.22 22.40
N LEU A 275 -9.37 -2.49 21.53
CA LEU A 275 -8.47 -1.46 20.97
C LEU A 275 -9.22 -0.31 20.29
N LYS A 276 -10.31 -0.58 19.58
CA LYS A 276 -11.16 0.46 18.96
C LYS A 276 -11.79 1.43 19.95
N LYS A 277 -11.97 1.03 21.20
CA LYS A 277 -12.49 1.90 22.26
C LYS A 277 -11.39 2.75 22.88
N LEU A 278 -10.12 2.32 22.79
CA LEU A 278 -8.96 2.96 23.40
C LEU A 278 -8.17 3.82 22.42
N ILE A 279 -8.21 3.49 21.12
CA ILE A 279 -7.51 4.23 20.06
C ILE A 279 -8.46 4.45 18.88
N THR A 280 -8.63 5.69 18.47
CA THR A 280 -9.45 6.06 17.31
C THR A 280 -8.76 7.12 16.45
N ALA A 281 -9.02 7.10 15.15
CA ALA A 281 -8.56 8.10 14.20
C ALA A 281 -9.79 8.74 13.53
N ASP A 282 -10.19 9.94 13.98
CA ASP A 282 -11.40 10.63 13.54
C ASP A 282 -12.64 9.72 13.52
N GLY A 283 -12.83 8.93 14.60
CA GLY A 283 -13.92 7.95 14.73
C GLY A 283 -13.75 6.67 13.90
N ARG A 284 -12.68 6.52 13.13
CA ARG A 284 -12.38 5.33 12.32
C ARG A 284 -11.44 4.38 13.05
N SER A 285 -11.57 3.09 12.78
CA SER A 285 -10.62 2.08 13.27
C SER A 285 -9.34 2.08 12.44
N ILE A 286 -8.21 1.92 13.14
CA ILE A 286 -6.90 1.64 12.53
C ILE A 286 -6.47 0.18 12.73
N PHE A 287 -7.40 -0.69 13.10
CA PHE A 287 -7.13 -2.11 13.35
C PHE A 287 -7.88 -3.00 12.37
N THR A 288 -7.17 -3.97 11.81
CA THR A 288 -7.71 -5.01 10.93
C THR A 288 -7.53 -6.38 11.60
N VAL A 289 -8.60 -7.18 11.63
CA VAL A 289 -8.57 -8.57 12.12
C VAL A 289 -7.95 -9.46 11.04
N CYS A 290 -6.97 -10.29 11.41
CA CYS A 290 -6.47 -11.40 10.62
C CYS A 290 -7.04 -12.74 11.18
N PRO A 291 -7.20 -13.77 10.35
CA PRO A 291 -6.74 -13.90 8.96
C PRO A 291 -7.43 -12.97 7.97
N SER A 292 -6.64 -12.35 7.12
CA SER A 292 -7.09 -11.54 5.99
C SER A 292 -6.08 -11.69 4.84
N PRO A 293 -6.51 -12.14 3.65
CA PRO A 293 -5.58 -12.38 2.53
C PRO A 293 -4.77 -11.16 2.10
N ASP A 294 -5.32 -9.96 2.25
CA ASP A 294 -4.62 -8.70 1.95
C ASP A 294 -3.58 -8.32 3.04
N ARG A 295 -3.50 -9.10 4.11
CA ARG A 295 -2.54 -9.00 5.22
C ARG A 295 -1.80 -10.32 5.36
N ILE A 296 -2.21 -11.14 6.32
CA ILE A 296 -1.69 -12.49 6.55
C ILE A 296 -2.83 -13.46 6.85
N LEU A 297 -2.55 -14.76 6.69
CA LEU A 297 -3.51 -15.83 6.95
C LEU A 297 -3.43 -16.41 8.36
N GLU A 298 -2.51 -15.92 9.19
CA GLU A 298 -2.43 -16.28 10.61
C GLU A 298 -3.36 -15.42 11.48
N SER A 299 -3.70 -15.94 12.68
CA SER A 299 -4.51 -15.21 13.66
C SER A 299 -3.70 -14.05 14.26
N ALA A 300 -4.12 -12.82 13.99
CA ALA A 300 -3.39 -11.61 14.36
C ALA A 300 -4.24 -10.34 14.32
N VAL A 301 -3.68 -9.26 14.84
CA VAL A 301 -4.18 -7.89 14.69
C VAL A 301 -3.19 -7.09 13.85
N ALA A 302 -3.66 -6.48 12.77
CA ALA A 302 -2.88 -5.52 11.99
C ALA A 302 -3.19 -4.08 12.45
N VAL A 303 -2.17 -3.35 12.86
CA VAL A 303 -2.21 -1.92 13.18
C VAL A 303 -1.90 -1.15 11.91
N GLU A 304 -2.91 -0.48 11.35
CA GLU A 304 -2.86 0.21 10.05
C GLU A 304 -2.22 1.62 10.21
N VAL A 305 -0.94 1.67 10.55
CA VAL A 305 -0.21 2.94 10.78
C VAL A 305 -0.27 3.86 9.57
N LYS A 306 -0.23 3.28 8.35
CA LYS A 306 -0.39 4.02 7.10
C LYS A 306 -1.68 4.82 6.97
N ASN A 307 -2.70 4.49 7.78
CA ASN A 307 -3.98 5.19 7.78
C ASN A 307 -3.96 6.49 8.63
N LEU A 308 -2.92 6.68 9.42
CA LEU A 308 -2.79 7.85 10.29
C LEU A 308 -2.17 9.04 9.56
N ASP A 309 -2.64 10.23 9.91
CA ASP A 309 -2.01 11.48 9.50
C ASP A 309 -0.59 11.55 10.09
N VAL A 310 0.40 11.92 9.27
CA VAL A 310 1.80 11.92 9.69
C VAL A 310 2.09 12.89 10.83
N GLY A 311 1.29 13.95 10.96
CA GLY A 311 1.37 14.88 12.09
C GLY A 311 0.99 14.27 13.45
N CYS A 312 0.30 13.11 13.44
CA CYS A 312 0.00 12.35 14.66
C CYS A 312 1.07 11.34 15.05
N LEU A 313 2.07 11.08 14.19
CA LEU A 313 3.11 10.07 14.42
C LEU A 313 4.24 10.64 15.31
N THR A 314 3.86 11.39 16.36
CA THR A 314 4.78 11.93 17.36
C THR A 314 5.27 10.83 18.29
N HIS A 315 6.42 11.05 18.94
CA HIS A 315 6.96 10.08 19.91
C HIS A 315 5.96 9.78 21.03
N GLU A 316 5.31 10.80 21.57
CA GLU A 316 4.32 10.68 22.64
C GLU A 316 3.12 9.80 22.22
N ASN A 317 2.56 10.05 21.05
CA ASN A 317 1.45 9.24 20.54
C ASN A 317 1.85 7.80 20.25
N LEU A 318 3.06 7.58 19.71
CA LEU A 318 3.56 6.23 19.42
C LEU A 318 3.86 5.44 20.71
N GLU A 319 4.40 6.09 21.74
CA GLU A 319 4.61 5.48 23.05
C GLU A 319 3.27 5.05 23.65
N ARG A 320 2.29 5.96 23.66
CA ARG A 320 0.96 5.67 24.18
C ARG A 320 0.24 4.59 23.38
N MET A 321 0.40 4.57 22.06
CA MET A 321 -0.11 3.46 21.22
C MET A 321 0.51 2.12 21.63
N ALA A 322 1.81 2.08 21.81
CA ALA A 322 2.51 0.86 22.20
C ALA A 322 2.04 0.36 23.59
N GLU A 323 1.93 1.26 24.58
CA GLU A 323 1.42 0.92 25.93
C GLU A 323 0.00 0.32 25.87
N ILE A 324 -0.91 0.99 25.15
CA ILE A 324 -2.30 0.53 25.01
C ILE A 324 -2.35 -0.83 24.31
N ILE A 325 -1.63 -1.01 23.20
CA ILE A 325 -1.62 -2.24 22.45
C ILE A 325 -1.06 -3.39 23.31
N SER A 326 0.08 -3.19 23.97
CA SER A 326 0.69 -4.18 24.87
C SER A 326 -0.16 -4.54 26.09
N SER A 327 -1.09 -3.66 26.49
CA SER A 327 -2.01 -3.96 27.60
C SER A 327 -3.20 -4.83 27.20
N VAL A 328 -3.42 -5.00 25.88
CA VAL A 328 -4.58 -5.73 25.31
C VAL A 328 -4.14 -7.04 24.65
N ILE A 329 -3.04 -7.02 23.91
CA ILE A 329 -2.46 -8.18 23.23
C ILE A 329 -1.23 -8.68 23.99
#